data_3bcac7039bf441c358d19c466773e972
#
_entry.id   3bcac7039bf441c358d19c466773e972
#
_cell.length_a   1.000
_cell.length_b   1.000
_cell.length_c   1.000
_cell.angle_alpha   90.00
_cell.angle_beta   90.00
_cell.angle_gamma   90.00
#
_symmetry.space_group_name_H-M   'P 1'
#
loop_
_entity.id
_entity.type
_entity.pdbx_description
1 polymer ?
#
loop_
_entity_poly.entity_id
_entity_poly.type
_entity_poly.pdbx_seq_one_letter_code
_entity_poly.pdbx_strand_id
1 'polypeptide(L)' 'LRSDLRTALKKVERLVEQKEVEAAQEALRIATKKLDKAVSKGLIHKNKAARHKSKLAKKFNQLVQETSA' A
#
# COMPACT_ATOMS: atom_id res chain seq x y z
N LEU A 1 9.58 11.45 -6.80
CA LEU A 1 10.86 11.03 -6.25
C LEU A 1 10.72 9.73 -5.49
N ARG A 2 11.83 9.03 -5.32
CA ARG A 2 11.82 7.71 -4.69
C ARG A 2 11.26 7.73 -3.28
N SER A 3 11.50 8.81 -2.55
CA SER A 3 11.06 8.92 -1.17
C SER A 3 9.53 8.96 -1.05
N ASP A 4 8.84 9.53 -2.02
CA ASP A 4 7.38 9.61 -1.99
C ASP A 4 6.73 8.23 -2.03
N LEU A 5 7.20 7.38 -2.94
CA LEU A 5 6.66 6.04 -3.07
C LEU A 5 6.96 5.22 -1.81
N ARG A 6 8.20 5.28 -1.35
CA ARG A 6 8.60 4.55 -0.15
C ARG A 6 7.80 5.03 1.07
N THR A 7 7.61 6.33 1.20
CA THR A 7 6.83 6.90 2.30
C THR A 7 5.39 6.41 2.25
N ALA A 8 4.79 6.38 1.06
CA ALA A 8 3.42 5.89 0.92
C ALA A 8 3.28 4.43 1.33
N LEU A 9 4.24 3.60 0.94
CA LEU A 9 4.23 2.19 1.30
C LEU A 9 4.39 2.00 2.81
N LYS A 10 5.31 2.72 3.41
CA LYS A 10 5.54 2.65 4.86
C LYS A 10 4.33 3.15 5.63
N LYS A 11 3.67 4.18 5.12
CA LYS A 11 2.48 4.71 5.77
C LYS A 11 1.38 3.65 5.87
N VAL A 12 1.17 2.91 4.80
CA VAL A 12 0.18 1.83 4.82
C VAL A 12 0.53 0.81 5.90
N GLU A 13 1.79 0.38 5.93
CA GLU A 13 2.23 -0.60 6.93
C GLU A 13 2.05 -0.09 8.35
N ARG A 14 2.40 1.17 8.59
CA ARG A 14 2.26 1.77 9.91
C ARG A 14 0.80 1.81 10.35
N LEU A 15 -0.08 2.22 9.47
CA LEU A 15 -1.51 2.29 9.79
C LEU A 15 -2.10 0.91 10.04
N VAL A 16 -1.64 -0.08 9.30
CA VAL A 16 -2.07 -1.46 9.53
C VAL A 16 -1.61 -1.93 10.91
N GLU A 17 -0.39 -1.60 11.30
CA GLU A 17 0.13 -1.95 12.62
C GLU A 17 -0.66 -1.27 13.74
N GLN A 18 -1.08 -0.04 13.50
CA GLN A 18 -1.89 0.72 14.46
C GLN A 18 -3.36 0.31 14.45
N LYS A 19 -3.71 -0.60 13.54
CA LYS A 19 -5.08 -1.09 13.38
C LYS A 19 -6.07 0.01 13.03
N GLU A 20 -5.61 0.98 12.27
CA GLU A 20 -6.44 2.07 11.77
C GLU A 20 -7.02 1.70 10.42
N VAL A 21 -8.16 1.01 10.42
CA VAL A 21 -8.74 0.45 9.21
C VAL A 21 -9.05 1.52 8.16
N GLU A 22 -9.75 2.57 8.56
CA GLU A 22 -10.13 3.62 7.60
C GLU A 22 -8.92 4.33 7.02
N ALA A 23 -7.99 4.71 7.87
CA ALA A 23 -6.78 5.39 7.43
C ALA A 23 -5.92 4.48 6.56
N ALA A 24 -5.83 3.20 6.93
CA ALA A 24 -5.07 2.23 6.15
C ALA A 24 -5.70 2.04 4.77
N GLN A 25 -7.01 2.02 4.68
CA GLN A 25 -7.71 1.88 3.41
C GLN A 25 -7.37 3.04 2.48
N GLU A 26 -7.42 4.24 2.98
CA GLU A 26 -7.09 5.43 2.19
C GLU A 26 -5.62 5.43 1.78
N ALA A 27 -4.74 5.10 2.72
CA ALA A 27 -3.31 5.02 2.43
C ALA A 27 -3.01 3.95 1.39
N LEU A 28 -3.71 2.82 1.46
CA LEU A 28 -3.56 1.75 0.48
C LEU A 28 -3.96 2.23 -0.91
N ARG A 29 -5.06 2.96 -1.00
CA ARG A 29 -5.53 3.50 -2.27
C ARG A 29 -4.48 4.46 -2.87
N ILE A 30 -3.96 5.35 -2.04
CA ILE A 30 -2.93 6.29 -2.49
C ILE A 30 -1.67 5.56 -2.93
N ALA A 31 -1.22 4.58 -2.15
CA ALA A 31 -0.03 3.82 -2.47
C ALA A 31 -0.20 3.06 -3.79
N THR A 32 -1.37 2.48 -4.02
CA THR A 32 -1.66 1.78 -5.26
C THR A 32 -1.57 2.72 -6.45
N LYS A 33 -2.15 3.91 -6.32
CA LYS A 33 -2.08 4.91 -7.39
C LYS A 33 -0.65 5.33 -7.68
N LYS A 34 0.15 5.52 -6.63
CA LYS A 34 1.55 5.90 -6.80
C LYS A 34 2.35 4.80 -7.48
N LEU A 35 2.06 3.54 -7.15
CA LEU A 35 2.71 2.40 -7.80
C LEU A 35 2.36 2.35 -9.28
N ASP A 36 1.09 2.50 -9.62
CA ASP A 36 0.67 2.53 -11.01
C ASP A 36 1.34 3.66 -11.79
N LYS A 37 1.41 4.83 -11.18
CA LYS A 37 2.05 5.98 -11.78
C LYS A 37 3.54 5.73 -12.01
N ALA A 38 4.20 5.11 -11.04
CA ALA A 38 5.62 4.79 -11.15
C ALA A 38 5.88 3.80 -12.30
N VAL A 39 5.00 2.82 -12.46
CA VAL A 39 5.10 1.88 -13.58
C VAL A 39 4.93 2.63 -14.90
N SER A 40 3.93 3.50 -14.99
CA SER A 40 3.66 4.28 -16.18
C SER A 40 4.84 5.15 -16.59
N LYS A 41 5.54 5.69 -15.60
CA LYS A 41 6.72 6.52 -15.84
C LYS A 41 8.00 5.71 -16.05
N GLY A 42 7.92 4.40 -15.94
CA GLY A 42 9.09 3.55 -16.11
C GLY A 42 10.06 3.55 -14.93
N LEU A 43 9.60 4.01 -13.76
CA LEU A 43 10.44 4.06 -12.56
C LEU A 43 10.57 2.69 -11.90
N ILE A 44 9.54 1.84 -12.00
CA ILE A 44 9.59 0.47 -11.51
C ILE A 44 8.92 -0.44 -12.51
N HIS A 45 9.30 -1.71 -12.46
CA HIS A 45 8.71 -2.72 -13.33
C HIS A 45 7.31 -3.11 -12.84
N LYS A 46 6.42 -3.45 -13.76
CA LYS A 46 5.05 -3.83 -13.41
C LYS A 46 5.00 -5.01 -12.44
N ASN A 47 5.93 -5.95 -12.57
CA ASN A 47 5.97 -7.10 -11.67
C ASN A 47 6.28 -6.68 -10.24
N LYS A 48 7.19 -5.73 -10.08
CA LYS A 48 7.53 -5.24 -8.75
C LYS A 48 6.35 -4.48 -8.13
N ALA A 49 5.67 -3.68 -8.94
CA ALA A 49 4.48 -2.97 -8.47
C ALA A 49 3.39 -3.95 -8.05
N ALA A 50 3.17 -5.00 -8.82
CA ALA A 50 2.19 -6.03 -8.50
C ALA A 50 2.52 -6.71 -7.17
N ARG A 51 3.80 -6.96 -6.92
CA ARG A 51 4.24 -7.55 -5.66
C ARG A 51 3.91 -6.65 -4.47
N HIS A 52 4.20 -5.36 -4.60
CA HIS A 52 3.89 -4.41 -3.54
C HIS A 52 2.39 -4.32 -3.30
N LYS A 53 1.61 -4.26 -4.36
CA LYS A 53 0.15 -4.23 -4.25
C LYS A 53 -0.38 -5.46 -3.53
N SER A 54 0.13 -6.63 -3.90
CA SER A 54 -0.27 -7.89 -3.30
C SER A 54 0.02 -7.91 -1.80
N LYS A 55 1.23 -7.51 -1.42
CA LYS A 55 1.63 -7.46 -0.02
C LYS A 55 0.74 -6.52 0.80
N LEU A 56 0.52 -5.34 0.26
CA LEU A 56 -0.29 -4.34 0.97
C LEU A 56 -1.74 -4.80 1.10
N ALA A 57 -2.29 -5.36 0.04
CA ALA A 57 -3.66 -5.87 0.07
C ALA A 57 -3.81 -6.98 1.09
N LYS A 58 -2.82 -7.86 1.17
CA LYS A 58 -2.82 -8.96 2.12
C LYS A 58 -2.82 -8.44 3.56
N LYS A 59 -1.95 -7.49 3.84
CA LYS A 59 -1.87 -6.89 5.17
C LYS A 59 -3.17 -6.19 5.55
N PHE A 60 -3.75 -5.48 4.61
CA PHE A 60 -4.99 -4.77 4.85
C PHE A 60 -6.14 -5.75 5.09
N ASN A 61 -6.25 -6.80 4.28
CA ASN A 61 -7.28 -7.81 4.46
C ASN A 61 -7.18 -8.48 5.81
N GLN A 62 -5.96 -8.77 6.25
CA GLN A 62 -5.72 -9.36 7.55
C GLN A 62 -6.21 -8.44 8.68
N LEU A 63 -5.92 -7.15 8.54
CA LEU A 63 -6.38 -6.16 9.51
C LEU A 63 -7.90 -6.11 9.57
N VAL A 64 -8.56 -6.11 8.42
CA VAL A 64 -10.03 -6.06 8.35
C VAL A 64 -10.63 -7.30 9.02
N GLN A 65 -10.05 -8.47 8.78
CA GLN A 65 -10.52 -9.70 9.39
C GLN A 65 -10.38 -9.66 10.91
N GLU A 66 -9.28 -9.14 11.41
CA GLU A 66 -9.05 -9.04 12.84
C GLU A 66 -10.03 -8.08 13.51
N THR A 67 -10.39 -7.01 12.83
CA THR A 67 -11.25 -5.97 13.42
C THR A 67 -12.72 -6.24 13.23
N SER A 68 -13.10 -7.09 12.29
CA SER A 68 -14.52 -7.39 12.06
C SER A 68 -15.00 -8.62 12.83
N ALA A 69 -14.15 -9.27 13.57
CA ALA A 69 -14.51 -10.46 14.37
C ALA A 69 -15.29 -10.13 15.64
#